data_1607a7402d3d140a45f09c8e8aaee2d8
#
_entry.id   1607a7402d3d140a45f09c8e8aaee2d8
#
_cell.length_a   1.000
_cell.length_b   1.000
_cell.length_c   1.000
_cell.angle_alpha   90.00
_cell.angle_beta   90.00
_cell.angle_gamma   90.00
#
_symmetry.space_group_name_H-M   'P 1'
#
loop_
_entity.id
_entity.type
_entity.pdbx_description
1 polymer ?
#
loop_
_entity_poly.entity_id
_entity_poly.type
_entity_poly.pdbx_seq_one_letter_code
_entity_poly.pdbx_strand_id
1 'polypeptide(L)'
;MKTSTIVRKSFAAGDMIRDAGLKTPEDVQRFDDIVYGEDKVWQSLDVYRPKATNIEEKLPVIVSVHGGGWVYGDKKLYQFYCMSLAQRGFAVVNFSYRLAPESKFPASIIDTDLVFGWILDHAEEYGFDTENIFAVGDSAGAHMLGLYTNLCTNPEYAKVYKEKFGIQTPQDLKIRAVALNCGQYHFGLEEMSNEMTDNLMKEFLPEGGTPEELGLVNVDTYVIEKFPPVYL
;
A
#
# COMPACT_ATOMS: atom_id res chain seq x y z
N MET A 1 23.02 -10.52 11.86
CA MET A 1 21.67 -11.01 11.47
C MET A 1 21.04 -9.88 10.66
N LYS A 2 20.34 -10.16 9.57
CA LYS A 2 19.69 -9.11 8.77
C LYS A 2 18.61 -8.40 9.59
N THR A 3 18.43 -7.09 9.37
CA THR A 3 17.42 -6.29 10.07
C THR A 3 16.00 -6.80 9.77
N SER A 4 15.74 -7.19 8.51
CA SER A 4 14.48 -7.85 8.13
C SER A 4 14.15 -9.08 8.98
N THR A 5 15.14 -9.90 9.34
CA THR A 5 14.94 -11.09 10.18
C THR A 5 14.50 -10.70 11.60
N ILE A 6 15.05 -9.61 12.14
CA ILE A 6 14.69 -9.11 13.48
C ILE A 6 13.26 -8.56 13.45
N VAL A 7 12.97 -7.71 12.47
CA VAL A 7 11.64 -7.09 12.29
C VAL A 7 10.57 -8.17 12.13
N ARG A 8 10.77 -9.14 11.24
CA ARG A 8 9.82 -10.24 11.01
C ARG A 8 9.47 -10.99 12.29
N LYS A 9 10.47 -11.25 13.14
CA LYS A 9 10.25 -11.99 14.41
C LYS A 9 9.54 -11.14 15.46
N SER A 10 10.00 -9.90 15.66
CA SER A 10 9.47 -9.04 16.71
C SER A 10 8.05 -8.55 16.40
N PHE A 11 7.78 -8.16 15.15
CA PHE A 11 6.47 -7.67 14.76
C PHE A 11 5.42 -8.79 14.76
N ALA A 12 5.76 -9.98 14.24
CA ALA A 12 4.85 -11.13 14.27
C ALA A 12 4.36 -11.48 15.68
N ALA A 13 5.24 -11.39 16.68
CA ALA A 13 4.85 -11.62 18.06
C ALA A 13 3.88 -10.55 18.59
N GLY A 14 4.10 -9.29 18.24
CA GLY A 14 3.22 -8.17 18.59
C GLY A 14 1.83 -8.30 17.94
N ASP A 15 1.81 -8.61 16.66
CA ASP A 15 0.56 -8.76 15.88
C ASP A 15 -0.30 -9.92 16.40
N MET A 16 0.31 -11.04 16.75
CA MET A 16 -0.41 -12.16 17.36
C MET A 16 -1.11 -11.77 18.68
N ILE A 17 -0.47 -10.92 19.49
CA ILE A 17 -1.06 -10.43 20.75
C ILE A 17 -2.17 -9.43 20.46
N ARG A 18 -1.95 -8.49 19.52
CA ARG A 18 -2.93 -7.48 19.13
C ARG A 18 -4.23 -8.11 18.62
N ASP A 19 -4.12 -9.14 17.79
CA ASP A 19 -5.25 -9.73 17.09
C ASP A 19 -5.90 -10.90 17.86
N ALA A 20 -5.35 -11.25 19.03
CA ALA A 20 -5.84 -12.35 19.83
C ALA A 20 -7.32 -12.14 20.23
N GLY A 21 -8.17 -13.07 19.80
CA GLY A 21 -9.61 -13.05 20.11
C GLY A 21 -10.46 -12.17 19.18
N LEU A 22 -9.86 -11.42 18.25
CA LEU A 22 -10.61 -10.69 17.24
C LEU A 22 -11.29 -11.67 16.26
N LYS A 23 -12.47 -11.29 15.81
CA LYS A 23 -13.29 -12.09 14.87
C LYS A 23 -13.82 -11.20 13.77
N THR A 24 -14.10 -11.79 12.63
CA THR A 24 -14.82 -11.12 11.54
C THR A 24 -16.19 -10.64 12.06
N PRO A 25 -16.51 -9.33 11.92
CA PRO A 25 -17.84 -8.82 12.26
C PRO A 25 -18.92 -9.50 11.41
N GLU A 26 -20.08 -9.78 12.02
CA GLU A 26 -21.19 -10.48 11.35
C GLU A 26 -21.81 -9.67 10.20
N ASP A 27 -21.67 -8.35 10.25
CA ASP A 27 -22.19 -7.38 9.27
C ASP A 27 -21.22 -7.05 8.13
N VAL A 28 -20.06 -7.73 8.07
CA VAL A 28 -19.07 -7.59 6.99
C VAL A 28 -19.10 -8.81 6.07
N GLN A 29 -19.21 -8.57 4.77
CA GLN A 29 -18.97 -9.54 3.73
C GLN A 29 -17.50 -9.52 3.32
N ARG A 30 -16.90 -10.71 3.14
CA ARG A 30 -15.51 -10.90 2.74
C ARG A 30 -15.43 -11.63 1.41
N PHE A 31 -14.48 -11.22 0.59
CA PHE A 31 -14.00 -11.92 -0.58
C PHE A 31 -12.51 -12.07 -0.40
N ASP A 32 -12.05 -13.26 -0.06
CA ASP A 32 -10.68 -13.50 0.39
C ASP A 32 -9.82 -14.14 -0.71
N ASP A 33 -8.50 -13.92 -0.62
CA ASP A 33 -7.47 -14.60 -1.40
C ASP A 33 -7.61 -14.44 -2.93
N ILE A 34 -8.07 -13.28 -3.37
CA ILE A 34 -8.18 -12.94 -4.78
C ILE A 34 -6.78 -12.64 -5.33
N VAL A 35 -6.36 -13.37 -6.35
CA VAL A 35 -5.05 -13.17 -7.00
C VAL A 35 -5.12 -12.02 -7.99
N TYR A 36 -4.23 -11.02 -7.86
CA TYR A 36 -4.19 -9.86 -8.74
C TYR A 36 -2.93 -9.80 -9.65
N GLY A 37 -2.01 -10.74 -9.48
CA GLY A 37 -0.77 -10.82 -10.25
C GLY A 37 -0.25 -12.24 -10.44
N GLU A 38 0.99 -12.39 -10.86
CA GLU A 38 1.58 -13.70 -11.20
C GLU A 38 2.05 -14.47 -9.95
N ASP A 39 2.50 -13.78 -8.91
CA ASP A 39 2.92 -14.39 -7.64
C ASP A 39 1.69 -14.63 -6.75
N LYS A 40 1.15 -15.85 -6.81
CA LYS A 40 -0.06 -16.23 -6.07
C LYS A 40 0.09 -16.18 -4.55
N VAL A 41 1.30 -16.11 -4.03
CA VAL A 41 1.58 -16.03 -2.59
C VAL A 41 1.51 -14.59 -2.11
N TRP A 42 2.20 -13.69 -2.82
CA TRP A 42 2.33 -12.29 -2.40
C TRP A 42 1.39 -11.34 -3.13
N GLN A 43 0.97 -11.66 -4.35
CA GLN A 43 0.07 -10.80 -5.12
C GLN A 43 -1.38 -11.26 -4.96
N SER A 44 -1.87 -11.20 -3.72
CA SER A 44 -3.25 -11.50 -3.36
C SER A 44 -3.88 -10.40 -2.52
N LEU A 45 -5.17 -10.20 -2.68
CA LEU A 45 -5.96 -9.20 -1.97
C LEU A 45 -7.24 -9.79 -1.39
N ASP A 46 -7.82 -9.07 -0.44
CA ASP A 46 -9.16 -9.29 0.08
C ASP A 46 -10.01 -8.06 -0.17
N VAL A 47 -11.30 -8.27 -0.44
CA VAL A 47 -12.30 -7.20 -0.51
C VAL A 47 -13.27 -7.36 0.66
N TYR A 48 -13.53 -6.26 1.36
CA TYR A 48 -14.51 -6.21 2.43
C TYR A 48 -15.60 -5.20 2.10
N ARG A 49 -16.87 -5.57 2.35
CA ARG A 49 -18.04 -4.72 2.13
C ARG A 49 -19.03 -4.84 3.29
N PRO A 50 -19.88 -3.83 3.53
CA PRO A 50 -21.05 -4.02 4.41
C PRO A 50 -21.93 -5.13 3.84
N LYS A 51 -22.32 -6.09 4.68
CA LYS A 51 -23.17 -7.22 4.28
C LYS A 51 -24.60 -6.82 3.90
N ALA A 52 -25.04 -5.68 4.40
CA ALA A 52 -26.40 -5.16 4.13
C ALA A 52 -26.52 -4.50 2.75
N THR A 53 -25.40 -4.24 2.05
CA THR A 53 -25.41 -3.60 0.73
C THR A 53 -25.53 -4.63 -0.39
N ASN A 54 -26.30 -4.30 -1.45
CA ASN A 54 -26.28 -5.09 -2.67
C ASN A 54 -24.97 -4.84 -3.43
N ILE A 55 -24.49 -5.82 -4.19
CA ILE A 55 -23.30 -5.68 -5.03
C ILE A 55 -23.49 -4.62 -6.13
N GLU A 56 -24.73 -4.40 -6.57
CA GLU A 56 -25.08 -3.35 -7.55
C GLU A 56 -24.99 -1.93 -6.97
N GLU A 57 -25.01 -1.80 -5.64
CA GLU A 57 -24.80 -0.54 -4.95
C GLU A 57 -23.30 -0.20 -4.97
N LYS A 58 -22.92 0.80 -5.75
CA LYS A 58 -21.52 1.24 -5.84
C LYS A 58 -21.11 1.98 -4.59
N LEU A 59 -20.08 1.47 -3.92
CA LEU A 59 -19.55 2.05 -2.69
C LEU A 59 -18.21 2.75 -2.95
N PRO A 60 -17.95 3.86 -2.26
CA PRO A 60 -16.63 4.47 -2.28
C PRO A 60 -15.57 3.45 -1.80
N VAL A 61 -14.41 3.49 -2.44
CA VAL A 61 -13.35 2.49 -2.22
C VAL A 61 -12.28 3.04 -1.30
N ILE A 62 -11.83 2.24 -0.34
CA ILE A 62 -10.59 2.50 0.39
C ILE A 62 -9.59 1.39 0.05
N VAL A 63 -8.42 1.79 -0.46
CA VAL A 63 -7.29 0.89 -0.69
C VAL A 63 -6.36 0.96 0.52
N SER A 64 -6.10 -0.18 1.18
CA SER A 64 -5.25 -0.26 2.36
C SER A 64 -3.88 -0.85 2.01
N VAL A 65 -2.81 -0.08 2.27
CA VAL A 65 -1.41 -0.47 2.05
C VAL A 65 -0.75 -0.71 3.40
N HIS A 66 -0.45 -1.97 3.73
CA HIS A 66 0.08 -2.32 5.04
C HIS A 66 1.51 -1.83 5.28
N GLY A 67 1.85 -1.59 6.54
CA GLY A 67 3.20 -1.30 6.99
C GLY A 67 4.08 -2.54 7.15
N GLY A 68 5.23 -2.38 7.77
CA GLY A 68 6.16 -3.47 8.07
C GLY A 68 7.58 -3.26 7.55
N GLY A 69 8.02 -2.01 7.34
CA GLY A 69 9.38 -1.67 6.94
C GLY A 69 9.80 -2.26 5.60
N TRP A 70 8.85 -2.44 4.67
CA TRP A 70 9.02 -3.06 3.34
C TRP A 70 9.44 -4.54 3.37
N VAL A 71 9.68 -5.12 4.54
CA VAL A 71 10.24 -6.47 4.74
C VAL A 71 9.29 -7.43 5.46
N TYR A 72 8.19 -6.94 6.00
CA TYR A 72 7.25 -7.70 6.81
C TYR A 72 5.81 -7.30 6.51
N GLY A 73 4.91 -8.24 6.74
CA GLY A 73 3.47 -8.01 6.66
C GLY A 73 2.81 -8.69 5.49
N ASP A 74 1.52 -8.76 5.60
CA ASP A 74 0.59 -9.20 4.56
C ASP A 74 -0.80 -8.60 4.84
N LYS A 75 -1.77 -8.86 3.97
CA LYS A 75 -3.15 -8.37 4.12
C LYS A 75 -3.82 -8.77 5.43
N LYS A 76 -3.37 -9.85 6.11
CA LYS A 76 -3.96 -10.30 7.37
C LYS A 76 -3.69 -9.35 8.53
N LEU A 77 -2.59 -8.59 8.47
CA LEU A 77 -2.22 -7.66 9.54
C LEU A 77 -3.24 -6.53 9.74
N TYR A 78 -3.88 -6.11 8.67
CA TYR A 78 -4.81 -4.97 8.69
C TYR A 78 -6.27 -5.38 8.47
N GLN A 79 -6.58 -6.69 8.41
CA GLN A 79 -7.92 -7.18 8.11
C GLN A 79 -8.99 -6.61 9.04
N PHE A 80 -8.75 -6.55 10.34
CA PHE A 80 -9.75 -6.05 11.30
C PHE A 80 -9.96 -4.53 11.20
N TYR A 81 -8.89 -3.79 10.96
CA TYR A 81 -8.96 -2.37 10.64
C TYR A 81 -9.76 -2.14 9.35
N CYS A 82 -9.44 -2.87 8.29
CA CYS A 82 -10.14 -2.78 7.01
C CYS A 82 -11.63 -3.16 7.14
N MET A 83 -11.95 -4.21 7.89
CA MET A 83 -13.35 -4.56 8.18
C MET A 83 -14.07 -3.47 8.95
N SER A 84 -13.39 -2.75 9.87
CA SER A 84 -13.98 -1.61 10.55
C SER A 84 -14.30 -0.43 9.63
N LEU A 85 -13.54 -0.25 8.55
CA LEU A 85 -13.84 0.74 7.51
C LEU A 85 -15.02 0.26 6.65
N ALA A 86 -15.10 -1.02 6.33
CA ALA A 86 -16.25 -1.59 5.64
C ALA A 86 -17.56 -1.38 6.41
N GLN A 87 -17.56 -1.57 7.73
CA GLN A 87 -18.71 -1.26 8.59
C GLN A 87 -19.18 0.21 8.51
N ARG A 88 -18.35 1.11 7.99
CA ARG A 88 -18.65 2.54 7.79
C ARG A 88 -19.17 2.86 6.39
N GLY A 89 -19.44 1.84 5.57
CA GLY A 89 -20.05 2.02 4.25
C GLY A 89 -19.06 2.09 3.09
N PHE A 90 -17.82 1.65 3.28
CA PHE A 90 -16.82 1.58 2.22
C PHE A 90 -16.69 0.16 1.68
N ALA A 91 -16.37 0.03 0.40
CA ALA A 91 -15.71 -1.14 -0.13
C ALA A 91 -14.20 -1.01 0.14
N VAL A 92 -13.59 -1.99 0.78
CA VAL A 92 -12.18 -1.90 1.20
C VAL A 92 -11.37 -2.97 0.51
N VAL A 93 -10.33 -2.56 -0.20
CA VAL A 93 -9.35 -3.45 -0.84
C VAL A 93 -8.09 -3.47 0.02
N ASN A 94 -7.77 -4.64 0.54
CA ASN A 94 -6.63 -4.87 1.44
C ASN A 94 -5.73 -5.93 0.81
N PHE A 95 -4.48 -5.61 0.51
CA PHE A 95 -3.63 -6.47 -0.29
C PHE A 95 -2.26 -6.73 0.32
N SER A 96 -1.71 -7.90 0.00
CA SER A 96 -0.31 -8.22 0.20
C SER A 96 0.50 -7.77 -1.00
N TYR A 97 1.75 -7.43 -0.80
CA TYR A 97 2.70 -7.09 -1.85
C TYR A 97 4.03 -7.80 -1.63
N ARG A 98 4.83 -7.96 -2.66
CA ARG A 98 6.14 -8.62 -2.59
C ARG A 98 7.10 -7.82 -1.70
N LEU A 99 7.75 -8.52 -0.78
CA LEU A 99 8.58 -7.94 0.27
C LEU A 99 10.08 -8.04 -0.03
N ALA A 100 10.81 -7.04 0.42
CA ALA A 100 12.28 -7.09 0.49
C ALA A 100 12.72 -8.02 1.65
N PRO A 101 13.91 -8.53 1.61
CA PRO A 101 14.92 -8.39 0.55
C PRO A 101 14.75 -9.38 -0.62
N GLU A 102 13.74 -10.26 -0.57
CA GLU A 102 13.48 -11.26 -1.60
C GLU A 102 13.05 -10.59 -2.92
N SER A 103 12.23 -9.55 -2.81
CA SER A 103 11.77 -8.71 -3.92
C SER A 103 12.00 -7.25 -3.58
N LYS A 104 13.15 -6.72 -4.02
CA LYS A 104 13.54 -5.34 -3.76
C LYS A 104 12.72 -4.33 -4.57
N PHE A 105 12.83 -3.05 -4.21
CA PHE A 105 12.29 -1.93 -4.99
C PHE A 105 12.66 -2.09 -6.49
N PRO A 106 11.72 -1.87 -7.43
CA PRO A 106 10.38 -1.30 -7.25
C PRO A 106 9.23 -2.34 -7.12
N ALA A 107 9.50 -3.61 -6.76
CA ALA A 107 8.50 -4.69 -6.78
C ALA A 107 7.19 -4.31 -6.08
N SER A 108 7.25 -3.74 -4.87
CA SER A 108 6.06 -3.33 -4.11
C SER A 108 5.28 -2.18 -4.75
N ILE A 109 5.95 -1.30 -5.50
CA ILE A 109 5.28 -0.22 -6.24
C ILE A 109 4.57 -0.78 -7.48
N ILE A 110 5.19 -1.75 -8.18
CA ILE A 110 4.56 -2.49 -9.27
C ILE A 110 3.30 -3.20 -8.76
N ASP A 111 3.38 -3.85 -7.59
CA ASP A 111 2.24 -4.54 -6.99
C ASP A 111 1.11 -3.56 -6.62
N THR A 112 1.46 -2.39 -6.12
CA THR A 112 0.49 -1.32 -5.83
C THR A 112 -0.20 -0.86 -7.12
N ASP A 113 0.55 -0.66 -8.20
CA ASP A 113 0.00 -0.28 -9.51
C ASP A 113 -0.97 -1.33 -10.07
N LEU A 114 -0.60 -2.60 -9.97
CA LEU A 114 -1.46 -3.72 -10.36
C LEU A 114 -2.79 -3.75 -9.57
N VAL A 115 -2.76 -3.46 -8.27
CA VAL A 115 -3.98 -3.43 -7.45
C VAL A 115 -4.90 -2.29 -7.85
N PHE A 116 -4.38 -1.09 -8.12
CA PHE A 116 -5.23 0.00 -8.58
C PHE A 116 -5.81 -0.26 -9.98
N GLY A 117 -5.05 -0.89 -10.88
CA GLY A 117 -5.56 -1.37 -12.16
C GLY A 117 -6.66 -2.42 -11.97
N TRP A 118 -6.43 -3.40 -11.10
CA TRP A 118 -7.39 -4.45 -10.77
C TRP A 118 -8.72 -3.87 -10.24
N ILE A 119 -8.67 -2.84 -9.40
CA ILE A 119 -9.88 -2.17 -8.89
C ILE A 119 -10.73 -1.59 -10.02
N LEU A 120 -10.11 -0.95 -11.01
CA LEU A 120 -10.83 -0.39 -12.15
C LEU A 120 -11.44 -1.49 -13.03
N ASP A 121 -10.69 -2.56 -13.29
CA ASP A 121 -11.12 -3.67 -14.13
C ASP A 121 -12.27 -4.50 -13.51
N HIS A 122 -12.34 -4.56 -12.16
CA HIS A 122 -13.33 -5.36 -11.43
C HIS A 122 -14.41 -4.49 -10.73
N ALA A 123 -14.55 -3.22 -11.15
CA ALA A 123 -15.44 -2.27 -10.49
C ALA A 123 -16.90 -2.73 -10.45
N GLU A 124 -17.39 -3.33 -11.53
CA GLU A 124 -18.77 -3.84 -11.59
C GLU A 124 -18.94 -5.12 -10.75
N GLU A 125 -17.94 -6.01 -10.76
CA GLU A 125 -17.99 -7.28 -10.05
C GLU A 125 -18.07 -7.09 -8.52
N TYR A 126 -17.32 -6.10 -7.99
CA TYR A 126 -17.27 -5.83 -6.55
C TYR A 126 -18.05 -4.58 -6.14
N GLY A 127 -18.77 -3.94 -7.05
CA GLY A 127 -19.57 -2.74 -6.78
C GLY A 127 -18.70 -1.57 -6.29
N PHE A 128 -17.59 -1.29 -6.95
CA PHE A 128 -16.72 -0.17 -6.63
C PHE A 128 -17.19 1.12 -7.32
N ASP A 129 -17.26 2.21 -6.56
CA ASP A 129 -17.39 3.56 -7.10
C ASP A 129 -16.00 4.11 -7.42
N THR A 130 -15.58 3.94 -8.69
CA THR A 130 -14.26 4.35 -9.17
C THR A 130 -14.05 5.86 -9.25
N GLU A 131 -15.12 6.65 -9.15
CA GLU A 131 -15.01 8.11 -9.01
C GLU A 131 -14.68 8.54 -7.58
N ASN A 132 -14.79 7.64 -6.59
CA ASN A 132 -14.54 7.91 -5.19
C ASN A 132 -13.58 6.87 -4.59
N ILE A 133 -12.33 6.85 -5.08
CA ILE A 133 -11.25 6.03 -4.54
C ILE A 133 -10.43 6.84 -3.55
N PHE A 134 -10.27 6.30 -2.36
CA PHE A 134 -9.41 6.78 -1.28
C PHE A 134 -8.35 5.73 -0.98
N ALA A 135 -7.25 6.13 -0.35
CA ALA A 135 -6.26 5.16 0.07
C ALA A 135 -5.68 5.50 1.44
N VAL A 136 -5.29 4.48 2.18
CA VAL A 136 -4.65 4.60 3.48
C VAL A 136 -3.41 3.72 3.52
N GLY A 137 -2.33 4.27 4.00
CA GLY A 137 -1.08 3.54 4.23
C GLY A 137 -0.55 3.80 5.63
N ASP A 138 0.18 2.82 6.17
CA ASP A 138 0.82 2.91 7.47
C ASP A 138 2.32 2.66 7.36
N SER A 139 3.17 3.52 7.95
CA SER A 139 4.62 3.38 7.96
C SER A 139 5.21 3.18 6.56
N ALA A 140 5.81 2.02 6.26
CA ALA A 140 6.29 1.66 4.92
C ALA A 140 5.17 1.70 3.86
N GLY A 141 3.93 1.32 4.24
CA GLY A 141 2.76 1.42 3.36
C GLY A 141 2.39 2.87 3.05
N ALA A 142 2.50 3.77 4.02
CA ALA A 142 2.31 5.21 3.81
C ALA A 142 3.36 5.79 2.86
N HIS A 143 4.63 5.40 3.04
CA HIS A 143 5.70 5.77 2.12
C HIS A 143 5.41 5.31 0.68
N MET A 144 5.09 4.02 0.49
CA MET A 144 4.78 3.48 -0.84
C MET A 144 3.56 4.16 -1.48
N LEU A 145 2.51 4.39 -0.67
CA LEU A 145 1.32 5.10 -1.14
C LEU A 145 1.63 6.55 -1.54
N GLY A 146 2.51 7.23 -0.80
CA GLY A 146 2.99 8.57 -1.16
C GLY A 146 3.72 8.58 -2.50
N LEU A 147 4.62 7.61 -2.73
CA LEU A 147 5.29 7.44 -4.04
C LEU A 147 4.30 7.18 -5.16
N TYR A 148 3.35 6.25 -4.94
CA TYR A 148 2.35 5.91 -5.94
C TYR A 148 1.43 7.10 -6.25
N THR A 149 1.06 7.88 -5.24
CA THR A 149 0.27 9.12 -5.44
C THR A 149 1.05 10.15 -6.27
N ASN A 150 2.36 10.28 -6.05
CA ASN A 150 3.21 11.11 -6.92
C ASN A 150 3.21 10.60 -8.36
N LEU A 151 3.26 9.28 -8.59
CA LEU A 151 3.17 8.71 -9.95
C LEU A 151 1.85 9.07 -10.64
N CYS A 152 0.75 9.11 -9.89
CA CYS A 152 -0.56 9.48 -10.41
C CYS A 152 -0.71 10.98 -10.70
N THR A 153 0.07 11.84 -10.04
CA THR A 153 -0.18 13.29 -10.05
C THR A 153 0.94 14.11 -10.70
N ASN A 154 2.19 13.64 -10.66
CA ASN A 154 3.35 14.32 -11.20
C ASN A 154 3.86 13.66 -12.49
N PRO A 155 3.62 14.25 -13.68
CA PRO A 155 4.01 13.66 -14.96
C PRO A 155 5.52 13.45 -15.12
N GLU A 156 6.35 14.34 -14.56
CA GLU A 156 7.82 14.20 -14.64
C GLU A 156 8.29 13.00 -13.83
N TYR A 157 7.74 12.81 -12.64
CA TYR A 157 8.05 11.63 -11.82
C TYR A 157 7.55 10.33 -12.46
N ALA A 158 6.31 10.34 -12.98
CA ALA A 158 5.74 9.21 -13.71
C ALA A 158 6.58 8.81 -14.93
N LYS A 159 7.11 9.80 -15.66
CA LYS A 159 8.00 9.56 -16.80
C LYS A 159 9.26 8.80 -16.39
N VAL A 160 9.90 9.20 -15.29
CA VAL A 160 11.11 8.52 -14.78
C VAL A 160 10.81 7.06 -14.44
N TYR A 161 9.70 6.78 -13.75
CA TYR A 161 9.33 5.41 -13.38
C TYR A 161 8.93 4.56 -14.60
N LYS A 162 8.27 5.17 -15.59
CA LYS A 162 7.95 4.48 -16.83
C LYS A 162 9.23 4.07 -17.58
N GLU A 163 10.20 4.98 -17.70
CA GLU A 163 11.45 4.73 -18.40
C GLU A 163 12.35 3.72 -17.68
N LYS A 164 12.42 3.79 -16.33
CA LYS A 164 13.30 2.91 -15.54
C LYS A 164 12.68 1.54 -15.24
N PHE A 165 11.37 1.50 -14.97
CA PHE A 165 10.71 0.32 -14.40
C PHE A 165 9.50 -0.17 -15.21
N GLY A 166 9.10 0.54 -16.25
CA GLY A 166 7.93 0.21 -17.06
C GLY A 166 6.59 0.46 -16.36
N ILE A 167 6.57 1.16 -15.20
CA ILE A 167 5.35 1.46 -14.45
C ILE A 167 4.60 2.57 -15.15
N GLN A 168 3.32 2.32 -15.41
CA GLN A 168 2.41 3.29 -16.03
C GLN A 168 1.05 3.21 -15.35
N THR A 169 0.77 4.19 -14.50
CA THR A 169 -0.48 4.26 -13.75
C THR A 169 -1.70 4.28 -14.69
N PRO A 170 -2.83 3.68 -14.30
CA PRO A 170 -4.06 3.73 -15.09
C PRO A 170 -4.51 5.17 -15.37
N GLN A 171 -4.88 5.47 -16.63
CA GLN A 171 -5.23 6.84 -17.05
C GLN A 171 -6.47 7.40 -16.36
N ASP A 172 -7.43 6.53 -16.05
CA ASP A 172 -8.71 6.91 -15.45
C ASP A 172 -8.69 6.86 -13.91
N LEU A 173 -7.55 6.55 -13.32
CA LEU A 173 -7.40 6.49 -11.87
C LEU A 173 -7.42 7.89 -11.25
N LYS A 174 -8.35 8.07 -10.31
CA LYS A 174 -8.50 9.30 -9.51
C LYS A 174 -8.48 8.96 -8.02
N ILE A 175 -7.37 9.21 -7.36
CA ILE A 175 -7.28 9.11 -5.90
C ILE A 175 -7.78 10.43 -5.30
N ARG A 176 -8.90 10.40 -4.56
CA ARG A 176 -9.58 11.59 -4.05
C ARG A 176 -8.93 12.17 -2.79
N ALA A 177 -8.40 11.32 -1.94
CA ALA A 177 -7.60 11.69 -0.78
C ALA A 177 -6.78 10.50 -0.31
N VAL A 178 -5.70 10.77 0.42
CA VAL A 178 -4.85 9.75 1.04
C VAL A 178 -4.66 10.03 2.53
N ALA A 179 -4.60 8.95 3.33
CA ALA A 179 -4.12 9.00 4.70
C ALA A 179 -2.76 8.31 4.77
N LEU A 180 -1.74 9.06 5.13
CA LEU A 180 -0.34 8.63 5.15
C LEU A 180 0.14 8.58 6.61
N ASN A 181 -0.15 7.48 7.31
CA ASN A 181 0.05 7.37 8.75
C ASN A 181 1.50 7.00 9.08
N CYS A 182 2.18 7.80 9.89
CA CYS A 182 3.49 7.49 10.46
C CYS A 182 4.57 7.10 9.43
N GLY A 183 4.46 7.58 8.19
CA GLY A 183 5.44 7.31 7.13
C GLY A 183 6.70 8.17 7.30
N GLN A 184 7.82 7.67 6.77
CA GLN A 184 8.99 8.48 6.52
C GLN A 184 9.02 8.83 5.03
N TYR A 185 9.05 10.12 4.71
CA TYR A 185 8.85 10.62 3.34
C TYR A 185 10.11 11.20 2.72
N HIS A 186 11.16 11.37 3.53
CA HIS A 186 12.48 11.78 3.09
C HIS A 186 13.57 10.93 3.76
N PHE A 187 14.56 10.50 2.99
CA PHE A 187 15.70 9.70 3.44
C PHE A 187 17.01 10.40 3.04
N GLY A 188 18.09 10.09 3.75
CA GLY A 188 19.43 10.65 3.46
C GLY A 188 19.75 11.94 4.22
N LEU A 189 18.86 12.42 5.11
CA LEU A 189 19.17 13.51 6.03
C LEU A 189 19.69 12.95 7.35
N GLU A 190 20.86 13.40 7.82
CA GLU A 190 21.46 12.95 9.09
C GLU A 190 20.52 13.18 10.30
N GLU A 191 19.80 14.28 10.31
CA GLU A 191 18.86 14.66 11.38
C GLU A 191 17.66 13.70 11.50
N MET A 192 17.32 13.00 10.43
CA MET A 192 16.23 12.03 10.36
C MET A 192 16.73 10.58 10.32
N SER A 193 18.03 10.37 10.43
CA SER A 193 18.65 9.05 10.37
C SER A 193 18.25 8.21 11.60
N ASN A 194 17.85 6.98 11.32
CA ASN A 194 17.54 5.96 12.30
C ASN A 194 18.17 4.66 11.84
N GLU A 195 19.04 4.08 12.65
CA GLU A 195 19.83 2.89 12.29
C GLU A 195 18.95 1.73 11.77
N MET A 196 17.79 1.52 12.37
CA MET A 196 16.87 0.47 11.92
C MET A 196 16.31 0.78 10.52
N THR A 197 15.83 1.98 10.31
CA THR A 197 15.28 2.42 9.02
C THR A 197 16.34 2.41 7.92
N ASP A 198 17.54 2.93 8.22
CA ASP A 198 18.66 2.96 7.27
C ASP A 198 19.07 1.55 6.83
N ASN A 199 19.10 0.60 7.79
CA ASN A 199 19.38 -0.79 7.48
C ASN A 199 18.24 -1.47 6.69
N LEU A 200 16.98 -1.12 6.96
CA LEU A 200 15.84 -1.61 6.17
C LEU A 200 15.87 -1.04 4.74
N MET A 201 16.24 0.23 4.58
CA MET A 201 16.41 0.84 3.24
C MET A 201 17.51 0.14 2.44
N LYS A 202 18.62 -0.26 3.06
CA LYS A 202 19.66 -1.07 2.41
C LYS A 202 19.16 -2.43 1.95
N GLU A 203 18.22 -3.04 2.66
CA GLU A 203 17.60 -4.30 2.28
C GLU A 203 16.48 -4.08 1.23
N PHE A 204 15.80 -2.94 1.25
CA PHE A 204 14.72 -2.57 0.34
C PHE A 204 15.22 -2.13 -1.03
N LEU A 205 16.25 -1.28 -1.08
CA LEU A 205 16.79 -0.73 -2.31
C LEU A 205 17.81 -1.66 -2.99
N PRO A 206 17.81 -1.79 -4.33
CA PRO A 206 18.72 -2.64 -5.07
C PRO A 206 20.20 -2.43 -4.74
N GLU A 207 20.67 -1.18 -4.78
CA GLU A 207 22.08 -0.80 -4.52
C GLU A 207 22.32 -0.35 -3.07
N GLY A 208 21.30 -0.49 -2.20
CA GLY A 208 21.39 -0.25 -0.77
C GLY A 208 21.31 1.21 -0.33
N GLY A 209 20.74 2.08 -1.12
CA GLY A 209 20.47 3.48 -0.77
C GLY A 209 21.49 4.46 -1.33
N THR A 210 21.84 4.31 -2.60
CA THR A 210 22.62 5.33 -3.31
C THR A 210 21.87 6.66 -3.39
N PRO A 211 22.55 7.81 -3.57
CA PRO A 211 21.87 9.10 -3.76
C PRO A 211 20.84 9.09 -4.90
N GLU A 212 21.10 8.34 -5.96
CA GLU A 212 20.15 8.18 -7.06
C GLU A 212 18.91 7.42 -6.63
N GLU A 213 19.08 6.31 -5.92
CA GLU A 213 17.94 5.53 -5.40
C GLU A 213 17.13 6.32 -4.37
N LEU A 214 17.78 7.01 -3.44
CA LEU A 214 17.10 7.88 -2.47
C LEU A 214 16.34 9.00 -3.18
N GLY A 215 16.91 9.58 -4.24
CA GLY A 215 16.23 10.56 -5.09
C GLY A 215 14.94 10.00 -5.72
N LEU A 216 14.86 8.70 -5.98
CA LEU A 216 13.64 8.08 -6.52
C LEU A 216 12.56 7.82 -5.46
N VAL A 217 12.95 7.63 -4.21
CA VAL A 217 12.01 7.20 -3.14
C VAL A 217 11.69 8.30 -2.13
N ASN A 218 12.20 9.52 -2.28
CA ASN A 218 11.84 10.66 -1.45
C ASN A 218 10.51 11.27 -1.92
N VAL A 219 9.44 11.01 -1.17
CA VAL A 219 8.07 11.40 -1.52
C VAL A 219 7.92 12.91 -1.63
N ASP A 220 8.42 13.65 -0.65
CA ASP A 220 8.26 15.10 -0.53
C ASP A 220 8.90 15.88 -1.70
N THR A 221 9.92 15.31 -2.32
CA THR A 221 10.63 15.92 -3.46
C THR A 221 9.72 16.09 -4.70
N TYR A 222 8.71 15.22 -4.83
CA TYR A 222 7.89 15.15 -6.04
C TYR A 222 6.44 15.57 -5.83
N VAL A 223 6.07 16.01 -4.63
CA VAL A 223 4.74 16.55 -4.35
C VAL A 223 4.53 17.86 -5.13
N ILE A 224 3.44 17.92 -5.87
CA ILE A 224 3.02 19.12 -6.63
C ILE A 224 1.61 19.53 -6.22
N GLU A 225 1.13 20.68 -6.66
CA GLU A 225 -0.19 21.22 -6.35
C GLU A 225 -1.36 20.25 -6.67
N LYS A 226 -1.16 19.33 -7.62
CA LYS A 226 -2.16 18.30 -7.98
C LYS A 226 -2.22 17.13 -7.02
N PHE A 227 -1.32 17.04 -6.04
CA PHE A 227 -1.39 15.99 -5.01
C PHE A 227 -2.72 16.10 -4.25
N PRO A 228 -3.44 14.98 -4.05
CA PRO A 228 -4.76 15.03 -3.41
C PRO A 228 -4.66 15.48 -1.96
N PRO A 229 -5.79 15.87 -1.34
CA PRO A 229 -5.85 16.11 0.09
C PRO A 229 -5.22 14.96 0.88
N VAL A 230 -4.38 15.30 1.84
CA VAL A 230 -3.63 14.31 2.63
C VAL A 230 -3.89 14.50 4.13
N TYR A 231 -4.08 13.40 4.83
CA TYR A 231 -4.01 13.29 6.28
C TYR A 231 -2.68 12.63 6.65
N LEU A 232 -1.91 13.27 7.57
CA LEU A 232 -0.62 12.80 8.06
C LEU A 232 -0.70 12.43 9.54
#